data_17e0edc60be441ebf8f9b5f9aa9bb7c9
#
_entry.id   17e0edc60be441ebf8f9b5f9aa9bb7c9
#
_cell.length_a   1.000
_cell.length_b   1.000
_cell.length_c   1.000
_cell.angle_alpha   90.00
_cell.angle_beta   90.00
_cell.angle_gamma   90.00
#
_symmetry.space_group_name_H-M   'P 1'
#
loop_
_entity.id
_entity.type
_entity.pdbx_description
1 polymer ?
#
loop_
_entity_poly.entity_id
_entity_poly.type
_entity_poly.pdbx_seq_one_letter_code
_entity_poly.pdbx_strand_id
1 'polypeptide(L)'
;MVTRIISANTSEILKMDGTQLKQSIKASEGRTVLSENVVTEPAIDNLTTSEIAAAFGADLILLNLFDTLNPKVSGLEVDKPENTVKKLQKLTGRPIGVNLEPVDEKAEMESTKLQISSGRTANVESMRAAEELGFNFVCFTGNPGTGVTNRMIAKAVKTAKKNFSGLIIAGKMHGAGVDEPVASEESVKEFLDAGADVILVPAVGTVPGFTSEELINIVKIVHKHGGLVMSTIGTSQE
;
A
#
# COMPACT_ATOMS: atom_id res chain seq x y z
N MET A 1 12.37 -8.96 22.53
CA MET A 1 12.57 -9.76 21.30
C MET A 1 11.43 -9.36 20.36
N VAL A 2 11.72 -9.03 19.10
CA VAL A 2 10.66 -8.66 18.14
C VAL A 2 9.97 -9.93 17.67
N THR A 3 8.63 -10.00 17.80
CA THR A 3 7.85 -11.13 17.31
C THR A 3 7.70 -11.00 15.79
N ARG A 4 7.93 -12.09 15.05
CA ARG A 4 7.73 -12.13 13.59
C ARG A 4 6.25 -12.07 13.28
N ILE A 5 5.83 -11.31 12.27
CA ILE A 5 4.41 -11.18 11.91
C ILE A 5 3.79 -12.55 11.56
N ILE A 6 4.54 -13.42 10.90
CA ILE A 6 4.11 -14.78 10.52
C ILE A 6 3.93 -15.77 11.71
N SER A 7 4.27 -15.35 12.93
CA SER A 7 4.14 -16.16 14.16
C SER A 7 3.52 -15.40 15.33
N ALA A 8 3.17 -14.14 15.14
CA ALA A 8 2.52 -13.33 16.16
C ALA A 8 1.03 -13.65 16.27
N ASN A 9 0.48 -13.51 17.46
CA ASN A 9 -0.96 -13.65 17.66
C ASN A 9 -1.68 -12.41 17.10
N THR A 10 -2.91 -12.58 16.63
CA THR A 10 -3.76 -11.47 16.15
C THR A 10 -3.81 -10.29 17.13
N SER A 11 -3.99 -10.57 18.44
CA SER A 11 -4.05 -9.55 19.48
C SER A 11 -2.76 -8.75 19.68
N GLU A 12 -1.61 -9.29 19.26
CA GLU A 12 -0.32 -8.62 19.25
C GLU A 12 -0.17 -7.80 17.98
N ILE A 13 -0.47 -8.41 16.82
CA ILE A 13 -0.36 -7.77 15.50
C ILE A 13 -1.20 -6.49 15.42
N LEU A 14 -2.46 -6.56 15.83
CA LEU A 14 -3.40 -5.44 15.73
C LEU A 14 -3.09 -4.27 16.68
N LYS A 15 -2.16 -4.44 17.62
CA LYS A 15 -1.68 -3.38 18.51
C LYS A 15 -0.37 -2.75 18.07
N MET A 16 0.28 -3.29 17.04
CA MET A 16 1.56 -2.77 16.54
C MET A 16 1.36 -1.39 15.91
N ASP A 17 2.18 -0.43 16.32
CA ASP A 17 2.37 0.80 15.57
C ASP A 17 3.19 0.57 14.29
N GLY A 18 3.35 1.60 13.45
CA GLY A 18 4.08 1.48 12.19
C GLY A 18 5.52 1.00 12.34
N THR A 19 6.20 1.43 13.40
CA THR A 19 7.59 1.01 13.69
C THR A 19 7.65 -0.45 14.11
N GLN A 20 6.76 -0.87 14.99
CA GLN A 20 6.66 -2.26 15.46
C GLN A 20 6.27 -3.19 14.30
N LEU A 21 5.32 -2.78 13.46
CA LEU A 21 4.92 -3.53 12.27
C LEU A 21 6.09 -3.70 11.30
N LYS A 22 6.85 -2.63 11.02
CA LYS A 22 8.08 -2.69 10.21
C LYS A 22 9.09 -3.70 10.76
N GLN A 23 9.35 -3.67 12.07
CA GLN A 23 10.29 -4.59 12.70
C GLN A 23 9.79 -6.04 12.68
N SER A 24 8.50 -6.26 12.84
CA SER A 24 7.87 -7.57 12.79
C SER A 24 7.94 -8.19 11.38
N ILE A 25 7.71 -7.37 10.33
CA ILE A 25 7.90 -7.76 8.93
C ILE A 25 9.39 -8.10 8.68
N LYS A 26 10.31 -7.23 9.09
CA LYS A 26 11.75 -7.46 8.93
C LYS A 26 12.19 -8.76 9.60
N ALA A 27 11.72 -9.04 10.81
CA ALA A 27 12.03 -10.28 11.53
C ALA A 27 11.48 -11.53 10.86
N SER A 28 10.54 -11.41 9.93
CA SER A 28 9.97 -12.51 9.14
C SER A 28 10.82 -12.89 7.92
N GLU A 29 11.91 -12.15 7.64
CA GLU A 29 12.97 -12.53 6.69
C GLU A 29 12.45 -12.79 5.27
N GLY A 30 11.60 -11.89 4.74
CA GLY A 30 11.07 -11.96 3.38
C GLY A 30 9.92 -12.97 3.19
N ARG A 31 9.38 -13.54 4.26
CA ARG A 31 8.27 -14.50 4.22
C ARG A 31 6.89 -13.89 4.45
N THR A 32 6.79 -12.56 4.44
CA THR A 32 5.52 -11.86 4.63
C THR A 32 4.81 -11.70 3.30
N VAL A 33 3.53 -12.06 3.26
CA VAL A 33 2.66 -11.96 2.09
C VAL A 33 1.64 -10.86 2.31
N LEU A 34 1.62 -9.85 1.41
CA LEU A 34 0.58 -8.84 1.35
C LEU A 34 -0.38 -9.18 0.20
N SER A 35 -1.68 -9.17 0.49
CA SER A 35 -2.72 -9.29 -0.54
C SER A 35 -3.39 -7.94 -0.76
N GLU A 36 -3.38 -7.48 -2.01
CA GLU A 36 -4.14 -6.30 -2.44
C GLU A 36 -5.54 -6.74 -2.87
N ASN A 37 -6.56 -6.09 -2.33
CA ASN A 37 -7.96 -6.46 -2.54
C ASN A 37 -8.78 -5.26 -3.03
N VAL A 38 -9.41 -5.39 -4.19
CA VAL A 38 -10.41 -4.45 -4.68
C VAL A 38 -11.66 -4.57 -3.81
N VAL A 39 -12.11 -3.43 -3.24
CA VAL A 39 -13.18 -3.43 -2.25
C VAL A 39 -14.57 -3.18 -2.82
N THR A 40 -14.68 -2.86 -4.10
CA THR A 40 -15.96 -2.49 -4.76
C THR A 40 -16.80 -3.70 -5.14
N GLU A 41 -16.18 -4.87 -5.25
CA GLU A 41 -16.84 -6.11 -5.65
C GLU A 41 -16.60 -7.20 -4.59
N PRO A 42 -17.62 -7.93 -4.14
CA PRO A 42 -17.45 -9.08 -3.27
C PRO A 42 -16.99 -10.28 -4.12
N ALA A 43 -16.15 -11.13 -3.55
CA ALA A 43 -15.80 -12.39 -4.23
C ALA A 43 -16.93 -13.42 -4.17
N ILE A 44 -17.69 -13.40 -3.07
CA ILE A 44 -18.87 -14.24 -2.81
C ILE A 44 -19.85 -13.38 -2.00
N ASP A 45 -21.15 -13.60 -2.15
CA ASP A 45 -22.16 -12.89 -1.38
C ASP A 45 -21.88 -12.95 0.13
N ASN A 46 -21.93 -11.80 0.77
CA ASN A 46 -21.70 -11.61 2.20
C ASN A 46 -20.30 -12.02 2.72
N LEU A 47 -19.31 -12.13 1.83
CA LEU A 47 -17.93 -12.44 2.20
C LEU A 47 -16.99 -11.46 1.49
N THR A 48 -16.15 -10.78 2.25
CA THR A 48 -15.17 -9.85 1.69
C THR A 48 -13.99 -10.57 1.03
N THR A 49 -13.41 -9.98 0.00
CA THR A 49 -12.15 -10.47 -0.59
C THR A 49 -11.03 -10.56 0.45
N SER A 50 -11.06 -9.69 1.46
CA SER A 50 -10.07 -9.66 2.54
C SER A 50 -10.17 -10.86 3.49
N GLU A 51 -11.37 -11.35 3.78
CA GLU A 51 -11.55 -12.59 4.58
C GLU A 51 -11.02 -13.79 3.83
N ILE A 52 -11.25 -13.85 2.51
CA ILE A 52 -10.71 -14.91 1.65
C ILE A 52 -9.18 -14.84 1.65
N ALA A 53 -8.60 -13.67 1.42
CA ALA A 53 -7.14 -13.48 1.42
C ALA A 53 -6.51 -13.92 2.75
N ALA A 54 -7.12 -13.55 3.88
CA ALA A 54 -6.67 -13.98 5.21
C ALA A 54 -6.77 -15.51 5.40
N ALA A 55 -7.85 -16.13 4.93
CA ALA A 55 -8.03 -17.57 4.99
C ALA A 55 -6.99 -18.35 4.16
N PHE A 56 -6.52 -17.75 3.06
CA PHE A 56 -5.46 -18.31 2.21
C PHE A 56 -4.04 -17.89 2.63
N GLY A 57 -3.86 -17.24 3.78
CA GLY A 57 -2.56 -17.04 4.41
C GLY A 57 -1.92 -15.66 4.14
N ALA A 58 -2.67 -14.67 3.69
CA ALA A 58 -2.17 -13.29 3.67
C ALA A 58 -1.83 -12.81 5.10
N ASP A 59 -0.66 -12.18 5.27
CA ASP A 59 -0.20 -11.60 6.53
C ASP A 59 -0.64 -10.15 6.67
N LEU A 60 -0.73 -9.42 5.55
CA LEU A 60 -1.21 -8.04 5.46
C LEU A 60 -2.25 -7.94 4.34
N ILE A 61 -3.19 -7.04 4.51
CA ILE A 61 -4.26 -6.79 3.53
C ILE A 61 -4.25 -5.32 3.15
N LEU A 62 -4.17 -5.05 1.85
CA LEU A 62 -4.20 -3.70 1.28
C LEU A 62 -5.54 -3.50 0.54
N LEU A 63 -6.29 -2.50 0.95
CA LEU A 63 -7.56 -2.16 0.30
C LEU A 63 -7.29 -1.24 -0.90
N ASN A 64 -7.63 -1.71 -2.09
CA ASN A 64 -7.61 -0.90 -3.30
C ASN A 64 -9.03 -0.40 -3.64
N LEU A 65 -9.11 0.79 -4.24
CA LEU A 65 -10.34 1.52 -4.54
C LEU A 65 -11.16 1.92 -3.31
N PHE A 66 -10.58 1.86 -2.12
CA PHE A 66 -11.24 2.28 -0.89
C PHE A 66 -11.25 3.80 -0.77
N ASP A 67 -12.43 4.37 -0.52
CA ASP A 67 -12.60 5.80 -0.26
C ASP A 67 -12.61 6.05 1.24
N THR A 68 -11.58 6.72 1.77
CA THR A 68 -11.44 7.00 3.21
C THR A 68 -12.47 7.98 3.74
N LEU A 69 -13.06 8.81 2.87
CA LEU A 69 -14.11 9.76 3.22
C LEU A 69 -15.52 9.16 3.09
N ASN A 70 -15.64 8.02 2.41
CA ASN A 70 -16.87 7.25 2.29
C ASN A 70 -16.58 5.75 2.46
N PRO A 71 -16.20 5.31 3.68
CA PRO A 71 -15.66 3.98 3.93
C PRO A 71 -16.69 2.88 3.70
N LYS A 72 -16.50 2.10 2.65
CA LYS A 72 -17.32 0.94 2.29
C LYS A 72 -16.44 -0.19 1.77
N VAL A 73 -16.83 -1.41 2.12
CA VAL A 73 -16.25 -2.67 1.59
C VAL A 73 -17.40 -3.57 1.20
N SER A 74 -17.42 -4.02 -0.05
CA SER A 74 -18.45 -4.94 -0.54
C SER A 74 -18.40 -6.28 0.24
N GLY A 75 -19.56 -6.77 0.63
CA GLY A 75 -19.68 -7.97 1.46
C GLY A 75 -19.49 -7.74 2.96
N LEU A 76 -19.23 -6.49 3.40
CA LEU A 76 -19.07 -6.15 4.82
C LEU A 76 -20.26 -5.29 5.31
N GLU A 77 -21.04 -5.83 6.22
CA GLU A 77 -22.06 -5.06 6.93
C GLU A 77 -21.45 -4.40 8.17
N VAL A 78 -21.70 -3.12 8.36
CA VAL A 78 -21.28 -2.35 9.54
C VAL A 78 -22.45 -1.50 10.05
N ASP A 79 -22.52 -1.33 11.34
CA ASP A 79 -23.50 -0.45 12.01
C ASP A 79 -23.23 1.03 11.70
N LYS A 80 -21.96 1.40 11.60
CA LYS A 80 -21.49 2.75 11.28
C LYS A 80 -20.26 2.71 10.37
N PRO A 81 -20.16 3.61 9.38
CA PRO A 81 -19.05 3.64 8.43
C PRO A 81 -17.66 3.72 9.09
N GLU A 82 -17.53 4.48 10.19
CA GLU A 82 -16.27 4.60 10.94
C GLU A 82 -15.78 3.29 11.56
N ASN A 83 -16.62 2.27 11.64
CA ASN A 83 -16.26 0.95 12.15
C ASN A 83 -15.75 -0.02 11.08
N THR A 84 -15.78 0.38 9.79
CA THR A 84 -15.46 -0.49 8.65
C THR A 84 -14.11 -1.18 8.81
N VAL A 85 -13.03 -0.41 9.03
CA VAL A 85 -11.67 -0.96 9.13
C VAL A 85 -11.51 -1.84 10.38
N LYS A 86 -12.02 -1.38 11.53
CA LYS A 86 -11.95 -2.14 12.79
C LYS A 86 -12.69 -3.47 12.71
N LYS A 87 -13.85 -3.48 12.03
CA LYS A 87 -14.60 -4.73 11.82
C LYS A 87 -13.84 -5.67 10.90
N LEU A 88 -13.26 -5.16 9.82
CA LEU A 88 -12.45 -5.96 8.91
C LEU A 88 -11.21 -6.54 9.59
N GLN A 89 -10.48 -5.75 10.40
CA GLN A 89 -9.38 -6.22 11.25
C GLN A 89 -9.81 -7.34 12.20
N LYS A 90 -10.99 -7.22 12.80
CA LYS A 90 -11.53 -8.25 13.70
C LYS A 90 -11.88 -9.54 12.96
N LEU A 91 -12.43 -9.47 11.76
CA LEU A 91 -12.79 -10.63 10.95
C LEU A 91 -11.57 -11.35 10.39
N THR A 92 -10.60 -10.59 9.89
CA THR A 92 -9.40 -11.14 9.24
C THR A 92 -8.28 -11.50 10.22
N GLY A 93 -8.21 -10.80 11.35
CA GLY A 93 -7.08 -10.88 12.28
C GLY A 93 -5.78 -10.35 11.69
N ARG A 94 -5.82 -9.48 10.67
CA ARG A 94 -4.66 -8.98 9.93
C ARG A 94 -4.56 -7.45 9.98
N PRO A 95 -3.35 -6.87 9.88
CA PRO A 95 -3.19 -5.45 9.64
C PRO A 95 -3.81 -5.08 8.30
N ILE A 96 -4.59 -4.01 8.31
CA ILE A 96 -5.27 -3.49 7.13
C ILE A 96 -4.62 -2.18 6.72
N GLY A 97 -4.29 -2.05 5.44
CA GLY A 97 -3.81 -0.83 4.82
C GLY A 97 -4.72 -0.33 3.72
N VAL A 98 -4.43 0.86 3.22
CA VAL A 98 -5.19 1.49 2.13
C VAL A 98 -4.27 2.05 1.07
N ASN A 99 -4.64 1.87 -0.21
CA ASN A 99 -4.07 2.60 -1.33
C ASN A 99 -4.60 4.02 -1.33
N LEU A 100 -3.67 4.98 -1.33
CA LEU A 100 -3.96 6.38 -1.60
C LEU A 100 -3.14 6.83 -2.80
N GLU A 101 -3.77 7.46 -3.77
CA GLU A 101 -3.20 7.78 -5.06
C GLU A 101 -2.68 9.22 -5.11
N PRO A 102 -1.36 9.45 -5.14
CA PRO A 102 -0.77 10.79 -5.26
C PRO A 102 -0.87 11.32 -6.71
N VAL A 103 -2.07 11.67 -7.12
CA VAL A 103 -2.35 12.13 -8.48
C VAL A 103 -1.62 13.44 -8.77
N ASP A 104 -0.96 13.51 -9.92
CA ASP A 104 -0.38 14.75 -10.46
C ASP A 104 -1.36 15.39 -11.43
N GLU A 105 -1.97 16.51 -11.03
CA GLU A 105 -2.92 17.22 -11.89
C GLU A 105 -2.28 17.79 -13.18
N LYS A 106 -0.95 17.89 -13.18
CA LYS A 106 -0.16 18.42 -14.29
C LYS A 106 0.58 17.33 -15.07
N ALA A 107 0.37 16.05 -14.73
CA ALA A 107 0.99 14.96 -15.46
C ALA A 107 0.58 14.97 -16.94
N GLU A 108 1.56 14.85 -17.82
CA GLU A 108 1.30 14.52 -19.23
C GLU A 108 0.92 13.04 -19.30
N MET A 109 -0.28 12.77 -19.83
CA MET A 109 -0.85 11.43 -19.85
C MET A 109 -0.73 10.82 -21.25
N GLU A 110 -0.38 9.56 -21.30
CA GLU A 110 -0.42 8.76 -22.54
C GLU A 110 -1.86 8.43 -22.98
N SER A 111 -2.82 8.53 -22.04
CA SER A 111 -4.24 8.25 -22.27
C SER A 111 -5.13 9.23 -21.50
N THR A 112 -6.45 9.08 -21.65
CA THR A 112 -7.41 9.88 -20.88
C THR A 112 -7.24 9.65 -19.38
N LYS A 113 -7.01 10.71 -18.62
CA LYS A 113 -6.84 10.67 -17.16
C LYS A 113 -8.14 10.27 -16.47
N LEU A 114 -8.07 9.24 -15.63
CA LEU A 114 -9.18 8.84 -14.79
C LEU A 114 -9.34 9.78 -13.59
N GLN A 115 -10.56 10.23 -13.39
CA GLN A 115 -10.90 11.01 -12.20
C GLN A 115 -11.24 10.07 -11.04
N ILE A 116 -10.63 10.29 -9.89
CA ILE A 116 -10.89 9.52 -8.67
C ILE A 116 -11.41 10.42 -7.57
N SER A 117 -12.09 9.83 -6.59
CA SER A 117 -12.64 10.59 -5.45
C SER A 117 -11.54 11.16 -4.55
N SER A 118 -11.87 12.23 -3.82
CA SER A 118 -10.95 12.86 -2.87
C SER A 118 -10.46 11.90 -1.78
N GLY A 119 -11.31 10.99 -1.32
CA GLY A 119 -10.96 9.99 -0.31
C GLY A 119 -10.03 8.88 -0.79
N ARG A 120 -9.85 8.74 -2.12
CA ARG A 120 -8.84 7.86 -2.73
C ARG A 120 -7.54 8.62 -3.08
N THR A 121 -7.62 9.93 -3.22
CA THR A 121 -6.46 10.76 -3.53
C THR A 121 -5.58 10.95 -2.29
N ALA A 122 -4.25 10.91 -2.44
CA ALA A 122 -3.30 11.13 -1.35
C ALA A 122 -3.22 12.63 -0.98
N ASN A 123 -4.11 13.07 -0.15
CA ASN A 123 -4.18 14.42 0.41
C ASN A 123 -4.23 14.39 1.95
N VAL A 124 -4.14 15.55 2.59
CA VAL A 124 -4.12 15.64 4.08
C VAL A 124 -5.41 15.10 4.70
N GLU A 125 -6.56 15.35 4.06
CA GLU A 125 -7.86 14.92 4.56
C GLU A 125 -8.00 13.39 4.51
N SER A 126 -7.67 12.77 3.37
CA SER A 126 -7.71 11.32 3.22
C SER A 126 -6.71 10.59 4.15
N MET A 127 -5.53 11.17 4.38
CA MET A 127 -4.53 10.61 5.31
C MET A 127 -5.00 10.69 6.76
N ARG A 128 -5.63 11.79 7.18
CA ARG A 128 -6.23 11.91 8.51
C ARG A 128 -7.41 10.96 8.68
N ALA A 129 -8.26 10.84 7.67
CA ALA A 129 -9.35 9.87 7.70
C ALA A 129 -8.81 8.43 7.81
N ALA A 130 -7.72 8.10 7.11
CA ALA A 130 -7.07 6.79 7.26
C ALA A 130 -6.55 6.54 8.69
N GLU A 131 -5.95 7.55 9.33
CA GLU A 131 -5.55 7.48 10.75
C GLU A 131 -6.75 7.26 11.68
N GLU A 132 -7.82 8.04 11.53
CA GLU A 132 -9.03 7.97 12.35
C GLU A 132 -9.79 6.65 12.18
N LEU A 133 -9.85 6.10 10.97
CA LEU A 133 -10.41 4.78 10.67
C LEU A 133 -9.60 3.63 11.27
N GLY A 134 -8.33 3.87 11.62
CA GLY A 134 -7.44 2.90 12.26
C GLY A 134 -6.73 1.97 11.30
N PHE A 135 -6.38 2.45 10.10
CA PHE A 135 -5.49 1.71 9.20
C PHE A 135 -4.11 1.52 9.82
N ASN A 136 -3.52 0.34 9.62
CA ASN A 136 -2.19 0.01 10.14
C ASN A 136 -1.07 0.51 9.22
N PHE A 137 -1.37 0.69 7.93
CA PHE A 137 -0.41 1.18 6.94
C PHE A 137 -1.12 1.85 5.76
N VAL A 138 -0.37 2.70 5.04
CA VAL A 138 -0.79 3.29 3.78
C VAL A 138 0.17 2.90 2.67
N CYS A 139 -0.34 2.75 1.44
CA CYS A 139 0.46 2.53 0.25
C CYS A 139 0.22 3.68 -0.73
N PHE A 140 1.27 4.44 -1.03
CA PHE A 140 1.24 5.47 -2.05
C PHE A 140 1.69 4.88 -3.38
N THR A 141 0.72 4.60 -4.23
CA THR A 141 0.89 4.03 -5.57
C THR A 141 -0.19 4.57 -6.49
N GLY A 142 -0.21 4.15 -7.75
CA GLY A 142 -1.26 4.56 -8.70
C GLY A 142 -1.91 3.37 -9.37
N ASN A 143 -3.21 3.48 -9.61
CA ASN A 143 -3.92 2.60 -10.51
C ASN A 143 -3.70 3.04 -11.98
N PRO A 144 -3.96 2.17 -12.97
CA PRO A 144 -3.86 2.52 -14.39
C PRO A 144 -4.62 3.80 -14.73
N GLY A 145 -4.01 4.70 -15.49
CA GLY A 145 -4.63 5.93 -15.99
C GLY A 145 -4.90 7.02 -14.94
N THR A 146 -4.39 6.91 -13.72
CA THR A 146 -4.64 7.91 -12.66
C THR A 146 -3.65 9.07 -12.63
N GLY A 147 -2.54 8.97 -13.37
CA GLY A 147 -1.55 10.06 -13.47
C GLY A 147 -0.72 10.26 -12.20
N VAL A 148 -0.36 9.18 -11.54
CA VAL A 148 0.52 9.21 -10.36
C VAL A 148 1.98 9.29 -10.82
N THR A 149 2.68 10.35 -10.39
CA THR A 149 4.11 10.56 -10.67
C THR A 149 4.98 10.25 -9.44
N ASN A 150 6.25 9.88 -9.67
CA ASN A 150 7.22 9.61 -8.61
C ASN A 150 7.39 10.83 -7.68
N ARG A 151 7.45 12.03 -8.25
CA ARG A 151 7.48 13.29 -7.51
C ARG A 151 6.30 13.43 -6.55
N MET A 152 5.09 13.06 -6.98
CA MET A 152 3.91 13.16 -6.12
C MET A 152 3.86 12.07 -5.07
N ILE A 153 4.40 10.88 -5.34
CA ILE A 153 4.60 9.83 -4.32
C ILE A 153 5.53 10.35 -3.21
N ALA A 154 6.70 10.89 -3.54
CA ALA A 154 7.63 11.44 -2.54
C ALA A 154 6.97 12.55 -1.70
N LYS A 155 6.20 13.45 -2.33
CA LYS A 155 5.44 14.49 -1.63
C LYS A 155 4.37 13.91 -0.70
N ALA A 156 3.67 12.88 -1.12
CA ALA A 156 2.66 12.19 -0.30
C ALA A 156 3.28 11.52 0.93
N VAL A 157 4.41 10.82 0.75
CA VAL A 157 5.18 10.24 1.87
C VAL A 157 5.56 11.31 2.90
N LYS A 158 6.11 12.43 2.44
CA LYS A 158 6.50 13.55 3.32
C LYS A 158 5.32 14.16 4.07
N THR A 159 4.14 14.18 3.44
CA THR A 159 2.90 14.64 4.06
C THR A 159 2.38 13.62 5.08
N ALA A 160 2.43 12.33 4.75
CA ALA A 160 1.98 11.25 5.62
C ALA A 160 2.80 11.17 6.91
N LYS A 161 4.10 11.41 6.88
CA LYS A 161 4.94 11.44 8.10
C LYS A 161 4.46 12.44 9.16
N LYS A 162 3.62 13.39 8.79
CA LYS A 162 3.04 14.39 9.70
C LYS A 162 1.59 14.11 10.09
N ASN A 163 0.90 13.23 9.38
CA ASN A 163 -0.55 13.05 9.50
C ASN A 163 -0.99 11.59 9.69
N PHE A 164 -0.04 10.64 9.70
CA PHE A 164 -0.32 9.21 9.81
C PHE A 164 0.79 8.52 10.62
N SER A 165 0.43 7.69 11.58
CA SER A 165 1.34 7.03 12.51
C SER A 165 1.71 5.60 12.11
N GLY A 166 0.97 5.01 11.15
CA GLY A 166 1.21 3.65 10.67
C GLY A 166 2.41 3.53 9.73
N LEU A 167 2.61 2.33 9.19
CA LEU A 167 3.67 2.02 8.24
C LEU A 167 3.39 2.68 6.87
N ILE A 168 4.42 3.22 6.22
CA ILE A 168 4.31 3.90 4.92
C ILE A 168 5.01 3.09 3.84
N ILE A 169 4.23 2.64 2.85
CA ILE A 169 4.70 1.97 1.63
C ILE A 169 4.63 2.98 0.48
N ALA A 170 5.65 3.00 -0.38
CA ALA A 170 5.71 3.91 -1.52
C ALA A 170 6.35 3.25 -2.75
N GLY A 171 5.78 3.47 -3.92
CA GLY A 171 6.29 2.99 -5.19
C GLY A 171 5.20 2.69 -6.20
N LYS A 172 5.58 2.12 -7.34
CA LYS A 172 4.67 1.75 -8.43
C LYS A 172 4.92 0.33 -8.91
N MET A 173 3.87 -0.30 -9.43
CA MET A 173 3.94 -1.58 -10.13
C MET A 173 3.88 -1.43 -11.65
N HIS A 174 3.43 -0.27 -12.14
CA HIS A 174 3.28 0.11 -13.55
C HIS A 174 3.30 1.65 -13.68
N GLY A 175 3.29 2.17 -14.91
CA GLY A 175 3.44 3.61 -15.20
C GLY A 175 2.30 4.51 -14.72
N ALA A 176 1.13 3.98 -14.35
CA ALA A 176 -0.06 4.76 -13.98
C ALA A 176 -0.53 5.74 -15.08
N GLY A 177 -0.20 5.49 -16.36
CA GLY A 177 -0.49 6.32 -17.53
C GLY A 177 0.45 7.49 -17.73
N VAL A 178 1.64 7.50 -17.10
CA VAL A 178 2.68 8.53 -17.24
C VAL A 178 3.95 7.90 -17.78
N ASP A 179 4.62 8.60 -18.68
CA ASP A 179 5.93 8.20 -19.22
C ASP A 179 7.06 8.62 -18.26
N GLU A 180 7.30 7.79 -17.25
CA GLU A 180 8.45 7.90 -16.34
C GLU A 180 8.86 6.50 -15.84
N PRO A 181 10.11 6.31 -15.39
CA PRO A 181 10.55 5.04 -14.83
C PRO A 181 9.65 4.58 -13.67
N VAL A 182 9.17 3.34 -13.75
CA VAL A 182 8.30 2.75 -12.71
C VAL A 182 9.04 2.61 -11.37
N ALA A 183 10.29 2.16 -11.46
CA ALA A 183 11.20 2.12 -10.32
C ALA A 183 12.60 2.48 -10.81
N SER A 184 13.22 3.47 -10.19
CA SER A 184 14.59 3.89 -10.47
C SER A 184 15.33 4.15 -9.16
N GLU A 185 16.66 4.10 -9.22
CA GLU A 185 17.50 4.43 -8.06
C GLU A 185 17.17 5.83 -7.50
N GLU A 186 16.93 6.79 -8.38
CA GLU A 186 16.60 8.18 -8.03
C GLU A 186 15.28 8.27 -7.29
N SER A 187 14.18 7.73 -7.86
CA SER A 187 12.86 7.77 -7.23
C SER A 187 12.83 7.03 -5.90
N VAL A 188 13.52 5.88 -5.81
CA VAL A 188 13.63 5.10 -4.57
C VAL A 188 14.33 5.89 -3.47
N LYS A 189 15.42 6.60 -3.78
CA LYS A 189 16.11 7.48 -2.83
C LYS A 189 15.21 8.62 -2.37
N GLU A 190 14.48 9.26 -3.29
CA GLU A 190 13.53 10.32 -2.93
C GLU A 190 12.44 9.81 -1.97
N PHE A 191 11.91 8.60 -2.18
CA PHE A 191 10.91 8.01 -1.30
C PHE A 191 11.48 7.72 0.09
N LEU A 192 12.69 7.19 0.16
CA LEU A 192 13.38 6.89 1.43
C LEU A 192 13.71 8.19 2.19
N ASP A 193 14.22 9.20 1.52
CA ASP A 193 14.53 10.52 2.10
C ASP A 193 13.25 11.24 2.57
N ALA A 194 12.13 11.01 1.89
CA ALA A 194 10.82 11.49 2.33
C ALA A 194 10.29 10.76 3.57
N GLY A 195 10.82 9.56 3.87
CA GLY A 195 10.49 8.77 5.07
C GLY A 195 9.67 7.51 4.82
N ALA A 196 9.67 6.96 3.60
CA ALA A 196 9.04 5.67 3.32
C ALA A 196 9.70 4.54 4.12
N ASP A 197 8.91 3.61 4.62
CA ASP A 197 9.35 2.45 5.39
C ASP A 197 9.59 1.24 4.48
N VAL A 198 8.76 1.10 3.46
CA VAL A 198 8.78 0.01 2.49
C VAL A 198 8.73 0.59 1.08
N ILE A 199 9.59 0.10 0.21
CA ILE A 199 9.59 0.47 -1.22
C ILE A 199 8.89 -0.63 -2.01
N LEU A 200 7.83 -0.25 -2.71
CA LEU A 200 7.11 -1.10 -3.65
C LEU A 200 7.81 -1.05 -5.01
N VAL A 201 8.11 -2.21 -5.54
CA VAL A 201 8.70 -2.37 -6.88
C VAL A 201 7.93 -3.41 -7.70
N PRO A 202 7.93 -3.31 -9.04
CA PRO A 202 7.32 -4.32 -9.89
C PRO A 202 8.06 -5.66 -9.81
N ALA A 203 7.42 -6.73 -10.24
CA ALA A 203 8.12 -7.99 -10.48
C ALA A 203 9.06 -7.85 -11.69
N VAL A 204 10.20 -8.51 -11.62
CA VAL A 204 11.18 -8.50 -12.72
C VAL A 204 10.53 -9.00 -14.01
N GLY A 205 10.71 -8.24 -15.10
CA GLY A 205 10.22 -8.57 -16.43
C GLY A 205 8.73 -8.25 -16.66
N THR A 206 8.04 -7.62 -15.71
CA THR A 206 6.63 -7.21 -15.89
C THR A 206 6.47 -5.78 -16.41
N VAL A 207 7.51 -4.96 -16.29
CA VAL A 207 7.54 -3.62 -16.89
C VAL A 207 8.83 -3.45 -17.69
N PRO A 208 8.81 -2.65 -18.78
CA PRO A 208 10.01 -2.37 -19.56
C PRO A 208 11.12 -1.78 -18.69
N GLY A 209 12.32 -2.25 -18.90
CA GLY A 209 13.53 -1.74 -18.23
C GLY A 209 13.73 -2.23 -16.79
N PHE A 210 12.81 -2.91 -16.14
CA PHE A 210 13.00 -3.43 -14.79
C PHE A 210 13.59 -4.84 -14.79
N THR A 211 14.90 -4.93 -14.57
CA THR A 211 15.70 -6.16 -14.63
C THR A 211 16.05 -6.69 -13.23
N SER A 212 16.59 -7.92 -13.18
CA SER A 212 17.12 -8.49 -11.93
C SER A 212 18.26 -7.66 -11.35
N GLU A 213 19.10 -7.05 -12.19
CA GLU A 213 20.21 -6.21 -11.77
C GLU A 213 19.71 -4.93 -11.08
N GLU A 214 18.70 -4.29 -11.66
CA GLU A 214 18.04 -3.11 -11.07
C GLU A 214 17.39 -3.43 -9.75
N LEU A 215 16.68 -4.56 -9.65
CA LEU A 215 16.11 -5.02 -8.39
C LEU A 215 17.19 -5.22 -7.32
N ILE A 216 18.29 -5.89 -7.65
CA ILE A 216 19.42 -6.10 -6.72
C ILE A 216 19.98 -4.75 -6.23
N ASN A 217 20.16 -3.78 -7.12
CA ASN A 217 20.65 -2.45 -6.76
C ASN A 217 19.67 -1.72 -5.84
N ILE A 218 18.39 -1.71 -6.18
CA ILE A 218 17.33 -1.11 -5.34
C ILE A 218 17.32 -1.75 -3.95
N VAL A 219 17.36 -3.08 -3.86
CA VAL A 219 17.38 -3.79 -2.57
C VAL A 219 18.57 -3.35 -1.72
N LYS A 220 19.79 -3.23 -2.30
CA LYS A 220 20.96 -2.74 -1.59
C LYS A 220 20.79 -1.31 -1.06
N ILE A 221 20.25 -0.42 -1.89
CA ILE A 221 19.98 0.97 -1.51
C ILE A 221 18.98 1.02 -0.37
N VAL A 222 17.83 0.36 -0.50
CA VAL A 222 16.77 0.35 0.50
C VAL A 222 17.25 -0.22 1.83
N HIS A 223 17.96 -1.36 1.81
CA HIS A 223 18.48 -1.97 3.03
C HIS A 223 19.53 -1.08 3.72
N LYS A 224 20.39 -0.38 2.95
CA LYS A 224 21.36 0.59 3.50
C LYS A 224 20.67 1.74 4.24
N HIS A 225 19.48 2.14 3.79
CA HIS A 225 18.66 3.17 4.46
C HIS A 225 17.75 2.59 5.56
N GLY A 226 17.85 1.30 5.86
CA GLY A 226 17.03 0.64 6.88
C GLY A 226 15.57 0.44 6.48
N GLY A 227 15.26 0.56 5.18
CA GLY A 227 13.96 0.27 4.59
C GLY A 227 13.75 -1.21 4.29
N LEU A 228 12.54 -1.55 3.84
CA LEU A 228 12.15 -2.86 3.35
C LEU A 228 11.75 -2.76 1.87
N VAL A 229 11.85 -3.87 1.14
CA VAL A 229 11.38 -3.96 -0.25
C VAL A 229 10.18 -4.89 -0.32
N MET A 230 9.14 -4.45 -1.02
CA MET A 230 7.99 -5.25 -1.41
C MET A 230 7.98 -5.38 -2.92
N SER A 231 8.15 -6.58 -3.44
CA SER A 231 8.02 -6.87 -4.87
C SER A 231 6.70 -7.55 -5.15
N THR A 232 6.06 -7.21 -6.25
CA THR A 232 4.89 -7.95 -6.74
C THR A 232 5.32 -9.33 -7.24
N ILE A 233 4.42 -10.31 -7.12
CA ILE A 233 4.66 -11.67 -7.64
C ILE A 233 4.31 -11.72 -9.13
N GLY A 234 3.35 -10.91 -9.54
CA GLY A 234 2.93 -10.71 -10.90
C GLY A 234 2.03 -9.49 -10.97
N THR A 235 1.87 -8.91 -12.13
CA THR A 235 0.89 -7.85 -12.37
C THR A 235 -0.18 -8.38 -13.29
N SER A 236 -1.43 -7.90 -13.13
CA SER A 236 -2.38 -7.99 -14.21
C SER A 236 -1.76 -7.31 -15.42
N GLN A 237 -1.62 -8.01 -16.51
CA GLN A 237 -1.27 -7.40 -17.78
C GLN A 237 -2.48 -6.61 -18.26
N GLU A 238 -2.23 -5.39 -18.64
CA GLU A 238 -3.16 -4.58 -19.42
C GLU A 238 -3.08 -4.99 -20.89
#